data_a4e6b50461a01c4dbe71f8dc78aa7773
#
_entry.id   a4e6b50461a01c4dbe71f8dc78aa7773
#
_cell.length_a   1.000
_cell.length_b   1.000
_cell.length_c   1.000
_cell.angle_alpha   90.00
_cell.angle_beta   90.00
_cell.angle_gamma   90.00
#
_symmetry.space_group_name_H-M   'P 1'
#
loop_
_entity.id
_entity.type
_entity.pdbx_description
1 polymer ?
#
loop_
_entity_poly.entity_id
_entity_poly.type
_entity_poly.pdbx_seq_one_letter_code
_entity_poly.pdbx_strand_id
1 'polypeptide(L)'
;TPYAKKSIDFIKKNGGRLIAATNPIFPFVATKRRLEWAGVSPDDFELVTTYENFGCCKPNLKYFEEICKKQDIKPEDSIMIGNDVDEDLCSAKLGFDTYLITDTIVNRDNKDYSDYKNGSFEEFYKDFLKGD
;
A
#
# COMPACT_ATOMS: atom_id res chain seq x y z
N THR A 1 -4.74 -11.55 -7.76
CA THR A 1 -5.09 -10.94 -9.04
C THR A 1 -3.84 -10.65 -9.87
N PRO A 2 -3.88 -10.86 -11.20
CA PRO A 2 -2.73 -10.54 -12.04
C PRO A 2 -2.44 -9.05 -12.11
N TYR A 3 -3.38 -8.21 -11.76
CA TYR A 3 -3.21 -6.75 -11.82
C TYR A 3 -2.31 -6.19 -10.72
N ALA A 4 -2.16 -6.91 -9.61
CA ALA A 4 -1.19 -6.52 -8.58
C ALA A 4 0.23 -6.58 -9.16
N LYS A 5 0.59 -7.70 -9.77
CA LYS A 5 1.91 -7.85 -10.38
C LYS A 5 2.10 -6.91 -11.57
N LYS A 6 1.08 -6.74 -12.41
CA LYS A 6 1.14 -5.80 -13.54
C LYS A 6 1.39 -4.38 -13.07
N SER A 7 0.75 -3.97 -11.98
CA SER A 7 0.94 -2.64 -11.41
C SER A 7 2.35 -2.45 -10.89
N ILE A 8 2.88 -3.44 -10.17
CA ILE A 8 4.25 -3.41 -9.66
C ILE A 8 5.26 -3.30 -10.80
N ASP A 9 5.12 -4.13 -11.82
CA ASP A 9 6.02 -4.12 -12.99
C ASP A 9 5.97 -2.77 -13.71
N PHE A 10 4.78 -2.18 -13.85
CA PHE A 10 4.61 -0.88 -14.48
C PHE A 10 5.31 0.23 -13.68
N ILE A 11 5.12 0.24 -12.35
CA ILE A 11 5.73 1.25 -11.49
C ILE A 11 7.26 1.15 -11.54
N LYS A 12 7.80 -0.06 -11.45
CA LYS A 12 9.25 -0.29 -11.52
C LYS A 12 9.83 0.17 -12.87
N LYS A 13 9.14 -0.16 -13.96
CA LYS A 13 9.58 0.22 -15.31
C LYS A 13 9.63 1.75 -15.47
N ASN A 14 8.78 2.48 -14.77
CA ASN A 14 8.69 3.93 -14.85
C ASN A 14 9.46 4.65 -13.73
N GLY A 15 10.34 3.95 -13.04
CA GLY A 15 11.22 4.53 -12.03
C GLY A 15 10.57 4.82 -10.69
N GLY A 16 9.39 4.29 -10.44
CA GLY A 16 8.70 4.45 -9.17
C GLY A 16 9.31 3.63 -8.04
N ARG A 17 9.16 4.11 -6.82
CA ARG A 17 9.63 3.43 -5.62
C ARG A 17 8.48 2.65 -4.99
N LEU A 18 8.77 1.44 -4.51
CA LEU A 18 7.76 0.52 -3.99
C LEU A 18 8.07 0.13 -2.54
N ILE A 19 7.06 0.24 -1.69
CA ILE A 19 7.12 -0.16 -0.28
C ILE A 19 5.92 -1.06 -0.01
N ALA A 20 6.16 -2.25 0.57
CA ALA A 20 5.08 -3.12 1.02
C ALA A 20 4.69 -2.74 2.44
N ALA A 21 3.68 -1.88 2.56
CA ALA A 21 3.23 -1.30 3.82
C ALA A 21 2.16 -2.17 4.49
N THR A 22 2.57 -3.35 4.95
CA THR A 22 1.71 -4.28 5.69
C THR A 22 1.81 -4.01 7.19
N ASN A 23 0.77 -4.35 7.95
CA ASN A 23 0.86 -4.25 9.41
C ASN A 23 1.98 -5.17 9.93
N PRO A 24 2.92 -4.63 10.72
CA PRO A 24 4.12 -5.37 11.12
C PRO A 24 3.86 -6.30 12.31
N ILE A 25 2.80 -7.08 12.26
CA ILE A 25 2.43 -8.05 13.29
C ILE A 25 2.92 -9.46 12.98
N PHE A 26 3.49 -9.66 11.80
CA PHE A 26 4.03 -10.94 11.38
C PHE A 26 5.54 -10.84 11.16
N PRO A 27 6.31 -11.92 11.45
CA PRO A 27 7.72 -11.95 11.10
C PRO A 27 7.91 -11.99 9.58
N PHE A 28 9.08 -11.59 9.13
CA PHE A 28 9.39 -11.47 7.70
C PHE A 28 9.06 -12.74 6.91
N VAL A 29 9.36 -13.91 7.47
CA VAL A 29 9.13 -15.18 6.77
C VAL A 29 7.65 -15.38 6.42
N ALA A 30 6.74 -14.99 7.30
CA ALA A 30 5.31 -15.10 7.05
C ALA A 30 4.84 -14.06 6.03
N THR A 31 5.32 -12.83 6.13
CA THR A 31 5.00 -11.75 5.19
C THR A 31 5.52 -12.09 3.80
N LYS A 32 6.72 -12.65 3.70
CA LYS A 32 7.29 -13.11 2.43
C LYS A 32 6.36 -14.11 1.75
N ARG A 33 5.85 -15.11 2.48
CA ARG A 33 4.94 -16.10 1.91
C ARG A 33 3.64 -15.49 1.42
N ARG A 34 3.09 -14.54 2.16
CA ARG A 34 1.86 -13.83 1.76
C ARG A 34 2.06 -13.05 0.46
N LEU A 35 3.21 -12.40 0.31
CA LEU A 35 3.55 -11.70 -0.93
C LEU A 35 3.69 -12.68 -2.10
N GLU A 36 4.36 -13.80 -1.88
CA GLU A 36 4.53 -14.85 -2.89
C GLU A 36 3.18 -15.41 -3.33
N TRP A 37 2.27 -15.66 -2.39
CA TRP A 37 0.91 -16.12 -2.72
C TRP A 37 0.12 -15.08 -3.52
N ALA A 38 0.41 -13.81 -3.33
CA ALA A 38 -0.18 -12.73 -4.13
C ALA A 38 0.47 -12.57 -5.51
N GLY A 39 1.50 -13.37 -5.81
CA GLY A 39 2.20 -13.34 -7.09
C GLY A 39 3.29 -12.30 -7.19
N VAL A 40 3.76 -11.75 -6.07
CA VAL A 40 4.81 -10.73 -6.03
C VAL A 40 5.96 -11.19 -5.15
N SER A 41 7.15 -10.63 -5.37
CA SER A 41 8.35 -10.94 -4.59
C SER A 41 8.66 -9.83 -3.59
N PRO A 42 9.15 -10.16 -2.38
CA PRO A 42 9.67 -9.13 -1.47
C PRO A 42 10.77 -8.28 -2.13
N ASP A 43 11.51 -8.85 -3.07
CA ASP A 43 12.59 -8.15 -3.77
C ASP A 43 12.08 -7.04 -4.70
N ASP A 44 10.78 -7.01 -4.99
CA ASP A 44 10.17 -5.93 -5.77
C ASP A 44 10.06 -4.62 -4.95
N PHE A 45 10.24 -4.68 -3.64
CA PHE A 45 10.04 -3.57 -2.72
C PHE A 45 11.35 -3.14 -2.07
N GLU A 46 11.56 -1.84 -1.90
CA GLU A 46 12.72 -1.32 -1.18
C GLU A 46 12.58 -1.47 0.34
N LEU A 47 11.36 -1.63 0.83
CA LEU A 47 11.05 -1.88 2.23
C LEU A 47 9.81 -2.76 2.32
N VAL A 48 9.87 -3.77 3.17
CA VAL A 48 8.70 -4.56 3.58
C VAL A 48 8.58 -4.40 5.08
N THR A 49 7.47 -3.85 5.57
CA THR A 49 7.29 -3.64 7.01
C THR A 49 6.94 -4.95 7.68
N THR A 50 7.70 -5.32 8.70
CA THR A 50 7.56 -6.58 9.41
C THR A 50 7.72 -6.39 10.91
N TYR A 51 7.41 -7.42 11.67
CA TYR A 51 7.56 -7.43 13.12
C TYR A 51 8.98 -7.04 13.55
N GLU A 52 10.00 -7.45 12.78
CA GLU A 52 11.40 -7.23 13.12
C GLU A 52 11.88 -5.79 12.93
N ASN A 53 11.21 -5.01 12.06
CA ASN A 53 11.72 -3.69 11.69
C ASN A 53 10.81 -2.51 12.02
N PHE A 54 9.61 -2.76 12.53
CA PHE A 54 8.67 -1.68 12.87
C PHE A 54 8.08 -1.87 14.26
N GLY A 55 7.97 -0.76 15.00
CA GLY A 55 7.39 -0.73 16.35
C GLY A 55 5.94 -0.25 16.42
N CYS A 56 5.40 0.24 15.31
CA CYS A 56 4.04 0.78 15.23
C CYS A 56 3.23 0.06 14.17
N CYS A 57 1.91 0.05 14.34
CA CYS A 57 0.98 -0.57 13.39
C CYS A 57 -0.01 0.48 12.86
N LYS A 58 -0.52 0.24 11.65
CA LYS A 58 -1.67 0.98 11.14
C LYS A 58 -2.89 0.72 12.05
N PRO A 59 -3.77 1.66 12.30
CA PRO A 59 -3.89 2.99 11.67
C PRO A 59 -3.15 4.11 12.40
N ASN A 60 -2.20 3.79 13.28
CA ASN A 60 -1.42 4.81 13.97
C ASN A 60 -0.57 5.58 12.94
N LEU A 61 -0.71 6.91 12.90
CA LEU A 61 0.01 7.75 11.93
C LEU A 61 1.53 7.69 12.10
N LYS A 62 2.03 7.34 13.29
CA LYS A 62 3.46 7.12 13.52
C LYS A 62 4.03 6.03 12.63
N TYR A 63 3.21 5.04 12.23
CA TYR A 63 3.61 4.00 11.30
C TYR A 63 4.05 4.61 9.95
N PHE A 64 3.22 5.49 9.41
CA PHE A 64 3.51 6.15 8.13
C PHE A 64 4.64 7.17 8.25
N GLU A 65 4.72 7.88 9.37
CA GLU A 65 5.83 8.79 9.66
C GLU A 65 7.16 8.06 9.69
N GLU A 66 7.18 6.86 10.28
CA GLU A 66 8.38 6.02 10.35
C GLU A 66 8.82 5.56 8.96
N ILE A 67 7.88 5.17 8.09
CA ILE A 67 8.18 4.83 6.70
C ILE A 67 8.86 6.02 6.00
N CYS A 68 8.26 7.19 6.12
CA CYS A 68 8.79 8.40 5.49
C CYS A 68 10.21 8.71 5.95
N LYS A 69 10.46 8.57 7.24
CA LYS A 69 11.78 8.83 7.82
C LYS A 69 12.81 7.80 7.37
N LYS A 70 12.46 6.51 7.42
CA LYS A 70 13.39 5.43 7.07
C LYS A 70 13.76 5.45 5.59
N GLN A 71 12.83 5.77 4.73
CA GLN A 71 13.02 5.73 3.27
C GLN A 71 13.30 7.11 2.67
N ASP A 72 13.36 8.16 3.50
CA ASP A 72 13.58 9.53 3.05
C ASP A 72 12.61 9.92 1.94
N ILE A 73 11.33 9.76 2.21
CA ILE A 73 10.24 10.12 1.30
C ILE A 73 9.31 11.12 1.97
N LYS A 74 8.56 11.86 1.16
CA LYS A 74 7.59 12.84 1.65
C LYS A 74 6.17 12.35 1.40
N PRO A 75 5.25 12.53 2.36
CA PRO A 75 3.85 12.15 2.16
C PRO A 75 3.24 12.74 0.89
N GLU A 76 3.50 14.01 0.62
CA GLU A 76 2.93 14.72 -0.55
C GLU A 76 3.43 14.18 -1.90
N ASP A 77 4.52 13.42 -1.90
CA ASP A 77 5.08 12.80 -3.10
C ASP A 77 4.76 11.30 -3.18
N SER A 78 3.88 10.83 -2.30
CA SER A 78 3.62 9.40 -2.12
C SER A 78 2.15 9.08 -2.25
N ILE A 79 1.86 7.86 -2.66
CA ILE A 79 0.49 7.34 -2.70
C ILE A 79 0.41 6.05 -1.89
N MET A 80 -0.62 5.93 -1.05
CA MET A 80 -0.95 4.71 -0.33
C MET A 80 -2.03 3.96 -1.11
N ILE A 81 -1.72 2.76 -1.54
CA ILE A 81 -2.66 1.89 -2.23
C ILE A 81 -3.00 0.76 -1.27
N GLY A 82 -4.25 0.64 -0.91
CA GLY A 82 -4.66 -0.36 0.06
C GLY A 82 -6.13 -0.69 -0.02
N ASN A 83 -6.54 -1.65 0.79
CA ASN A 83 -7.92 -2.16 0.79
C ASN A 83 -8.66 -1.91 2.10
N ASP A 84 -8.02 -1.31 3.09
CA ASP A 84 -8.59 -1.12 4.43
C ASP A 84 -8.93 0.36 4.63
N VAL A 85 -10.22 0.64 4.83
CA VAL A 85 -10.71 2.01 4.99
C VAL A 85 -10.08 2.70 6.19
N ASP A 86 -9.88 1.99 7.29
CA ASP A 86 -9.30 2.59 8.51
C ASP A 86 -7.77 2.61 8.46
N GLU A 87 -7.15 1.49 8.11
CA GLU A 87 -5.70 1.32 8.23
C GLU A 87 -4.92 2.00 7.11
N ASP A 88 -5.50 2.09 5.93
CA ASP A 88 -4.79 2.62 4.76
C ASP A 88 -5.16 4.06 4.43
N LEU A 89 -6.45 4.41 4.48
CA LEU A 89 -6.90 5.76 4.13
C LEU A 89 -6.51 6.82 5.17
N CYS A 90 -6.20 6.42 6.39
CA CYS A 90 -5.77 7.37 7.43
C CYS A 90 -4.48 8.10 7.04
N SER A 91 -3.68 7.54 6.14
CA SER A 91 -2.45 8.18 5.65
C SER A 91 -2.72 9.51 4.95
N ALA A 92 -3.92 9.73 4.43
CA ALA A 92 -4.32 11.00 3.84
C ALA A 92 -4.17 12.17 4.84
N LYS A 93 -4.29 11.92 6.13
CA LYS A 93 -4.12 12.95 7.16
C LYS A 93 -2.70 13.50 7.22
N LEU A 94 -1.72 12.74 6.75
CA LEU A 94 -0.32 13.18 6.65
C LEU A 94 0.02 13.81 5.31
N GLY A 95 -0.91 13.78 4.36
CA GLY A 95 -0.68 14.32 3.03
C GLY A 95 -0.44 13.30 1.94
N PHE A 96 -0.51 12.01 2.25
CA PHE A 96 -0.44 10.96 1.23
C PHE A 96 -1.63 11.10 0.27
N ASP A 97 -1.39 10.87 -1.01
CA ASP A 97 -2.46 10.51 -1.92
C ASP A 97 -2.89 9.08 -1.62
N THR A 98 -4.11 8.71 -1.91
CA THR A 98 -4.63 7.38 -1.58
C THR A 98 -5.44 6.80 -2.72
N TYR A 99 -5.41 5.47 -2.83
CA TYR A 99 -6.31 4.73 -3.72
C TYR A 99 -6.80 3.48 -2.99
N LEU A 100 -8.11 3.36 -2.85
CA LEU A 100 -8.74 2.23 -2.16
C LEU A 100 -9.09 1.14 -3.16
N ILE A 101 -8.49 -0.03 -2.98
CA ILE A 101 -8.79 -1.22 -3.81
C ILE A 101 -10.04 -1.89 -3.27
N THR A 102 -11.09 -1.94 -4.07
CA THR A 102 -12.41 -2.42 -3.62
C THR A 102 -12.63 -3.92 -3.77
N ASP A 103 -11.76 -4.64 -4.51
CA ASP A 103 -11.87 -6.09 -4.69
C ASP A 103 -11.86 -6.85 -3.37
N THR A 104 -11.07 -6.38 -2.43
CA THR A 104 -10.85 -7.02 -1.13
C THR A 104 -11.09 -6.05 0.01
N ILE A 105 -12.01 -5.12 -0.16
CA ILE A 105 -12.25 -4.03 0.77
C ILE A 105 -12.53 -4.51 2.20
N VAL A 106 -11.90 -3.85 3.16
CA VAL A 106 -12.18 -4.01 4.59
C VAL A 106 -12.74 -2.69 5.10
N ASN A 107 -14.01 -2.70 5.48
CA ASN A 107 -14.71 -1.52 5.97
C ASN A 107 -15.56 -1.92 7.18
N ARG A 108 -14.92 -1.98 8.35
CA ARG A 108 -15.49 -2.52 9.59
C ARG A 108 -16.70 -1.75 10.06
N ASP A 109 -16.68 -0.44 9.92
CA ASP A 109 -17.72 0.45 10.42
C ASP A 109 -18.66 0.94 9.31
N ASN A 110 -18.61 0.33 8.15
CA ASN A 110 -19.43 0.69 6.99
C ASN A 110 -19.39 2.20 6.70
N LYS A 111 -18.18 2.77 6.69
CA LYS A 111 -17.97 4.19 6.44
C LYS A 111 -18.17 4.51 4.96
N ASP A 112 -18.60 5.75 4.69
CA ASP A 112 -18.62 6.29 3.33
C ASP A 112 -17.19 6.63 2.89
N TYR A 113 -16.75 6.07 1.77
CA TYR A 113 -15.42 6.33 1.20
C TYR A 113 -15.50 7.00 -0.17
N SER A 114 -16.66 7.55 -0.54
CA SER A 114 -16.86 8.14 -1.86
C SER A 114 -15.95 9.35 -2.14
N ASP A 115 -15.44 10.01 -1.12
CA ASP A 115 -14.50 11.13 -1.27
C ASP A 115 -13.08 10.68 -1.62
N TYR A 116 -12.79 9.40 -1.52
CA TYR A 116 -11.48 8.83 -1.82
C TYR A 116 -11.49 8.18 -3.20
N LYS A 117 -10.34 8.26 -3.90
CA LYS A 117 -10.16 7.49 -5.14
C LYS A 117 -10.30 6.01 -4.80
N ASN A 118 -11.11 5.30 -5.57
CA ASN A 118 -11.36 3.88 -5.31
C ASN A 118 -11.72 3.14 -6.59
N GLY A 119 -11.51 1.84 -6.57
CA GLY A 119 -11.86 0.97 -7.69
C GLY A 119 -11.23 -0.41 -7.53
N SER A 120 -11.48 -1.28 -8.50
CA SER A 120 -10.85 -2.58 -8.55
C SER A 120 -9.35 -2.44 -8.86
N PHE A 121 -8.57 -3.49 -8.64
CA PHE A 121 -7.16 -3.49 -9.02
C PHE A 121 -7.00 -3.32 -10.54
N GLU A 122 -7.91 -3.90 -11.31
CA GLU A 122 -7.93 -3.71 -12.76
C GLU A 122 -8.12 -2.24 -13.13
N GLU A 123 -9.08 -1.56 -12.50
CA GLU A 123 -9.33 -0.13 -12.72
C GLU A 123 -8.12 0.70 -12.28
N PHE A 124 -7.52 0.37 -11.15
CA PHE A 124 -6.30 1.04 -10.69
C PHE A 124 -5.19 0.95 -11.75
N TYR A 125 -4.96 -0.24 -12.28
CA TYR A 125 -3.92 -0.46 -13.27
C TYR A 125 -4.23 0.27 -14.59
N LYS A 126 -5.44 0.09 -15.12
CA LYS A 126 -5.80 0.61 -16.44
C LYS A 126 -6.05 2.10 -16.46
N ASP A 127 -6.78 2.60 -15.47
CA ASP A 127 -7.28 3.97 -15.49
C ASP A 127 -6.38 4.93 -14.72
N PHE A 128 -5.83 4.49 -13.59
CA PHE A 128 -4.99 5.35 -12.75
C PHE A 128 -3.51 5.28 -13.15
N LEU A 129 -2.92 4.09 -13.21
CA LEU A 129 -1.49 3.96 -13.53
C LEU A 129 -1.19 4.25 -14.98
N LYS A 130 -1.93 3.68 -15.90
CA LYS A 130 -1.68 3.89 -17.33
C LYS A 130 -2.22 5.22 -17.84
N GLY A 131 -3.05 5.89 -17.07
CA GLY A 131 -3.36 7.29 -17.28
C GLY A 131 -4.27 7.62 -18.46
N ASP A 132 -5.13 6.71 -18.82
CA ASP A 132 -6.08 6.98 -19.92
C ASP A 132 -7.48 7.31 -19.44
#